data_ec424209567f48a94c2d3e22b61843e4
#
_entry.id   ec424209567f48a94c2d3e22b61843e4
#
_cell.length_a   1.000
_cell.length_b   1.000
_cell.length_c   1.000
_cell.angle_alpha   90.00
_cell.angle_beta   90.00
_cell.angle_gamma   90.00
#
_symmetry.space_group_name_H-M   'P 1'
#
loop_
_entity.id
_entity.type
_entity.pdbx_description
1 polymer ?
#
loop_
_entity_poly.entity_id
_entity_poly.type
_entity_poly.pdbx_seq_one_letter_code
_entity_poly.pdbx_strand_id
1 'polypeptide(L)'
;MMMIRCAPDAARVAATRIIRHVLCAAALLRYMHADPAVAAILTCRSEPAHPVLGQPVFWRIRGLDLSQPLPDWRPGDFGEDWLLHGQSTSRSVDSRGHTLQSAEITLYPMASGGLKLPSLDIGGLHCAATQIDVAGHAPGEAPLRMASRIVPARPMVGQMTRIELDLGGPGGVVWGPIVAQATNASLRELSATDTASSARGDTATQWRYAWDLLPLRPGPLTMHFGLLEARRFGQLLIYPPSKLVFQVRPLPAFWPAGLPVGRPQFIAPSAPRQLHVGGLGILRVRLRAVGLSAQMLESIVAASVVPDGLNMYPPRIRQLDAPDQGLQQIWLIDWPFRVERAGLVRYPILRLPYEDPELGAPQAAEANWGRVQVDDPGARRLRQWALAILSFIGFSAVVGSAYKVFRASREKRRWTAIGLNQDARTLEALWAMARIGSQNPALTLRMWLARQAHAQQRHVKLVEEVERRLYGPEAPRNPSKE
;
A
#
# COMPACT_ATOMS: atom_id res chain seq x y z
N MET A 1 -30.88 -60.39 120.60
CA MET A 1 -30.15 -59.20 120.01
C MET A 1 -28.83 -59.70 119.50
N MET A 2 -28.77 -60.02 118.26
CA MET A 2 -27.56 -60.65 117.67
C MET A 2 -27.22 -59.93 116.35
N MET A 3 -26.11 -59.22 116.35
CA MET A 3 -25.59 -58.46 115.19
C MET A 3 -24.89 -59.44 114.23
N ILE A 4 -25.35 -59.48 113.03
CA ILE A 4 -24.66 -60.19 111.97
C ILE A 4 -23.81 -59.10 111.18
N ARG A 5 -22.48 -59.22 111.22
CA ARG A 5 -21.53 -58.47 110.42
C ARG A 5 -21.40 -59.12 109.02
N CYS A 6 -21.86 -58.49 107.96
CA CYS A 6 -21.54 -58.88 106.58
C CYS A 6 -20.18 -58.32 106.17
N ALA A 7 -19.28 -59.16 105.69
CA ALA A 7 -18.00 -58.77 105.10
C ALA A 7 -18.16 -58.44 103.60
N PRO A 8 -17.81 -57.21 103.13
CA PRO A 8 -17.99 -56.79 101.68
C PRO A 8 -16.70 -56.75 100.86
N ASP A 9 -15.58 -57.35 101.28
CA ASP A 9 -14.28 -57.07 100.61
C ASP A 9 -13.83 -58.06 99.53
N ALA A 10 -14.41 -59.20 99.40
CA ALA A 10 -14.00 -60.15 98.33
C ALA A 10 -14.53 -59.87 96.96
N ALA A 11 -15.72 -59.24 96.80
CA ALA A 11 -16.31 -58.94 95.52
C ALA A 11 -15.66 -57.70 94.81
N ARG A 12 -15.18 -56.72 95.57
CA ARG A 12 -14.50 -55.51 95.00
C ARG A 12 -13.11 -55.83 94.41
N VAL A 13 -12.35 -56.73 95.00
CA VAL A 13 -11.02 -57.12 94.50
C VAL A 13 -11.12 -57.96 93.22
N ALA A 14 -12.14 -58.79 93.08
CA ALA A 14 -12.38 -59.55 91.85
C ALA A 14 -12.82 -58.63 90.66
N ALA A 15 -13.71 -57.69 90.92
CA ALA A 15 -14.17 -56.75 89.90
C ALA A 15 -13.04 -55.81 89.36
N THR A 16 -12.15 -55.34 90.24
CA THR A 16 -11.01 -54.49 89.87
C THR A 16 -9.95 -55.26 89.06
N ARG A 17 -9.76 -56.57 89.33
CA ARG A 17 -8.88 -57.38 88.48
C ARG A 17 -9.42 -57.67 87.12
N ILE A 18 -10.70 -57.93 86.98
CA ILE A 18 -11.35 -58.15 85.66
C ILE A 18 -11.31 -56.84 84.80
N ILE A 19 -11.62 -55.70 85.38
CA ILE A 19 -11.57 -54.40 84.66
C ILE A 19 -10.13 -54.09 84.24
N ARG A 20 -9.12 -54.42 85.04
CA ARG A 20 -7.72 -54.18 84.66
C ARG A 20 -7.26 -55.11 83.53
N HIS A 21 -7.73 -56.35 83.48
CA HIS A 21 -7.41 -57.30 82.42
C HIS A 21 -8.17 -56.94 81.10
N VAL A 22 -9.41 -56.47 81.21
CA VAL A 22 -10.19 -56.00 80.04
C VAL A 22 -9.59 -54.70 79.45
N LEU A 23 -9.13 -53.80 80.32
CA LEU A 23 -8.44 -52.59 79.89
C LEU A 23 -7.06 -52.88 79.24
N CYS A 24 -6.29 -53.84 79.79
CA CYS A 24 -5.05 -54.28 79.19
C CYS A 24 -5.27 -55.05 77.88
N ALA A 25 -6.30 -55.90 77.80
CA ALA A 25 -6.66 -56.57 76.56
C ALA A 25 -7.16 -55.59 75.49
N ALA A 26 -7.96 -54.58 75.86
CA ALA A 26 -8.39 -53.49 74.93
C ALA A 26 -7.22 -52.61 74.50
N ALA A 27 -6.25 -52.36 75.39
CA ALA A 27 -5.02 -51.63 75.02
C ALA A 27 -4.11 -52.42 74.05
N LEU A 28 -4.00 -53.75 74.30
CA LEU A 28 -3.26 -54.65 73.41
C LEU A 28 -3.96 -54.86 72.10
N LEU A 29 -5.29 -54.96 72.06
CA LEU A 29 -6.06 -54.97 70.81
C LEU A 29 -5.95 -53.66 70.01
N ARG A 30 -5.88 -52.52 70.67
CA ARG A 30 -5.58 -51.25 69.99
C ARG A 30 -4.14 -51.20 69.48
N TYR A 31 -3.19 -51.83 70.16
CA TYR A 31 -1.80 -51.87 69.67
C TYR A 31 -1.59 -52.85 68.51
N MET A 32 -2.46 -53.90 68.45
CA MET A 32 -2.44 -54.85 67.31
C MET A 32 -3.15 -54.34 66.03
N HIS A 33 -3.92 -53.26 66.15
CA HIS A 33 -4.55 -52.59 65.03
C HIS A 33 -3.78 -51.29 64.66
N ALA A 34 -2.51 -51.15 65.01
CA ALA A 34 -1.66 -50.18 64.43
C ALA A 34 -1.51 -50.57 62.92
N ASP A 35 -2.28 -49.93 62.08
CA ASP A 35 -2.11 -50.08 60.65
C ASP A 35 -0.60 -49.95 60.32
N PRO A 36 -0.05 -50.86 59.51
CA PRO A 36 1.35 -50.78 59.16
C PRO A 36 1.55 -49.42 58.54
N ALA A 37 2.37 -48.58 59.15
CA ALA A 37 2.71 -47.25 58.58
C ALA A 37 3.18 -47.50 57.14
N VAL A 38 2.32 -47.13 56.20
CA VAL A 38 2.68 -47.19 54.76
C VAL A 38 3.89 -46.27 54.57
N ALA A 39 5.02 -46.88 54.24
CA ALA A 39 6.22 -46.08 53.98
C ALA A 39 5.96 -45.08 52.85
N ALA A 40 6.37 -43.85 53.10
CA ALA A 40 6.30 -42.83 52.06
C ALA A 40 7.03 -43.29 50.78
N ILE A 41 6.41 -43.12 49.64
CA ILE A 41 6.92 -43.59 48.36
C ILE A 41 7.00 -42.42 47.40
N LEU A 42 8.10 -42.29 46.64
CA LEU A 42 8.26 -41.36 45.57
C LEU A 42 8.61 -42.13 44.28
N THR A 43 7.88 -41.88 43.20
CA THR A 43 8.12 -42.49 41.87
C THR A 43 8.16 -41.42 40.81
N CYS A 44 9.15 -41.52 39.94
CA CYS A 44 9.34 -40.63 38.80
C CYS A 44 9.38 -41.46 37.53
N ARG A 45 8.61 -41.08 36.53
CA ARG A 45 8.56 -41.73 35.22
C ARG A 45 8.52 -40.69 34.10
N SER A 46 9.20 -40.97 33.02
CA SER A 46 9.11 -40.19 31.77
C SER A 46 8.42 -41.00 30.67
N GLU A 47 7.53 -40.39 29.93
CA GLU A 47 6.80 -40.99 28.81
C GLU A 47 6.79 -40.00 27.63
N PRO A 48 7.11 -40.43 26.38
CA PRO A 48 7.55 -41.78 26.00
C PRO A 48 9.01 -42.07 26.45
N ALA A 49 9.39 -43.35 26.54
CA ALA A 49 10.76 -43.74 26.89
C ALA A 49 11.80 -43.39 25.84
N HIS A 50 11.41 -43.34 24.57
CA HIS A 50 12.22 -42.97 23.42
C HIS A 50 11.54 -41.84 22.64
N PRO A 51 11.60 -40.61 23.13
CA PRO A 51 10.98 -39.48 22.46
C PRO A 51 11.74 -39.10 21.20
N VAL A 52 11.04 -38.42 20.32
CA VAL A 52 11.62 -37.82 19.09
C VAL A 52 11.69 -36.32 19.28
N LEU A 53 12.68 -35.68 18.69
CA LEU A 53 12.82 -34.22 18.70
C LEU A 53 11.52 -33.54 18.24
N GLY A 54 11.06 -32.58 19.01
CA GLY A 54 9.78 -31.87 18.79
C GLY A 54 8.59 -32.50 19.49
N GLN A 55 8.66 -33.78 19.96
CA GLN A 55 7.57 -34.40 20.70
C GLN A 55 7.62 -34.05 22.19
N PRO A 56 6.46 -33.90 22.87
CA PRO A 56 6.43 -33.69 24.30
C PRO A 56 6.86 -34.94 25.06
N VAL A 57 7.56 -34.72 26.14
CA VAL A 57 7.89 -35.72 27.16
C VAL A 57 7.16 -35.37 28.45
N PHE A 58 6.38 -36.30 28.94
CA PHE A 58 5.64 -36.13 30.17
C PHE A 58 6.46 -36.73 31.34
N TRP A 59 6.99 -35.88 32.21
CA TRP A 59 7.64 -36.31 33.41
C TRP A 59 6.60 -36.39 34.53
N ARG A 60 6.22 -37.62 34.93
CA ARG A 60 5.20 -37.89 35.92
C ARG A 60 5.85 -38.26 37.24
N ILE A 61 5.51 -37.52 38.28
CA ILE A 61 5.99 -37.70 39.65
C ILE A 61 4.78 -38.04 40.49
N ARG A 62 4.88 -39.13 41.27
CA ARG A 62 3.85 -39.54 42.22
C ARG A 62 4.47 -39.77 43.58
N GLY A 63 3.90 -39.16 44.57
CA GLY A 63 4.31 -39.30 45.96
C GLY A 63 3.16 -39.71 46.84
N LEU A 64 3.37 -40.71 47.68
CA LEU A 64 2.43 -41.17 48.73
C LEU A 64 2.97 -40.72 50.06
N ASP A 65 2.14 -40.06 50.87
CA ASP A 65 2.44 -39.57 52.22
C ASP A 65 3.77 -38.79 52.33
N LEU A 66 4.03 -37.96 51.36
CA LEU A 66 5.21 -37.10 51.38
C LEU A 66 5.16 -36.11 52.53
N SER A 67 6.29 -35.92 53.22
CA SER A 67 6.46 -34.94 54.30
C SER A 67 6.44 -33.51 53.88
N GLN A 68 6.71 -33.25 52.55
CA GLN A 68 6.75 -31.96 51.94
C GLN A 68 5.94 -31.95 50.62
N PRO A 69 5.38 -30.80 50.18
CA PRO A 69 4.71 -30.72 48.92
C PRO A 69 5.70 -30.86 47.75
N LEU A 70 5.20 -31.31 46.59
CA LEU A 70 5.97 -31.31 45.35
C LEU A 70 6.35 -29.88 45.00
N PRO A 71 7.57 -29.62 44.51
CA PRO A 71 8.00 -28.27 44.14
C PRO A 71 7.27 -27.73 42.90
N ASP A 72 7.22 -26.41 42.78
CA ASP A 72 6.86 -25.75 41.54
C ASP A 72 8.13 -25.60 40.68
N TRP A 73 8.11 -26.22 39.51
CA TRP A 73 9.25 -26.17 38.58
C TRP A 73 9.28 -24.89 37.77
N ARG A 74 10.48 -24.39 37.51
CA ARG A 74 10.76 -23.25 36.69
C ARG A 74 11.55 -23.65 35.44
N PRO A 75 11.50 -22.90 34.32
CA PRO A 75 12.25 -23.24 33.13
C PRO A 75 13.74 -23.50 33.37
N GLY A 76 14.39 -22.77 34.28
CA GLY A 76 15.81 -22.92 34.60
C GLY A 76 16.18 -24.24 35.31
N ASP A 77 15.20 -24.95 35.90
CA ASP A 77 15.44 -26.20 36.62
C ASP A 77 15.80 -27.37 35.68
N PHE A 78 15.48 -27.20 34.38
CA PHE A 78 15.71 -28.23 33.35
C PHE A 78 16.91 -27.93 32.43
N GLY A 79 17.61 -26.82 32.68
CA GLY A 79 18.74 -26.38 31.84
C GLY A 79 18.28 -25.90 30.44
N GLU A 80 19.22 -25.89 29.50
CA GLU A 80 18.96 -25.48 28.09
C GLU A 80 18.45 -26.64 27.22
N ASP A 81 18.56 -27.87 27.72
CA ASP A 81 18.21 -29.08 26.98
C ASP A 81 16.70 -29.31 26.87
N TRP A 82 15.91 -28.70 27.76
CA TRP A 82 14.49 -28.91 27.88
C TRP A 82 13.72 -27.58 27.93
N LEU A 83 12.62 -27.52 27.21
CA LEU A 83 11.65 -26.44 27.33
C LEU A 83 10.52 -26.90 28.25
N LEU A 84 10.34 -26.24 29.39
CA LEU A 84 9.15 -26.42 30.22
C LEU A 84 7.96 -25.73 29.54
N HIS A 85 6.98 -26.53 29.11
CA HIS A 85 5.78 -26.03 28.43
C HIS A 85 4.59 -25.88 29.35
N GLY A 86 4.46 -26.82 30.32
CA GLY A 86 3.38 -26.78 31.30
C GLY A 86 3.62 -27.73 32.46
N GLN A 87 2.92 -27.46 33.54
CA GLN A 87 2.91 -28.34 34.72
C GLN A 87 1.51 -28.39 35.32
N SER A 88 1.13 -29.54 35.81
CA SER A 88 -0.06 -29.72 36.61
C SER A 88 0.26 -30.48 37.86
N THR A 89 -0.24 -30.04 39.01
CA THR A 89 -0.07 -30.71 40.28
C THR A 89 -1.45 -31.04 40.85
N SER A 90 -1.57 -32.21 41.46
CA SER A 90 -2.80 -32.59 42.18
C SER A 90 -2.47 -33.22 43.51
N ARG A 91 -3.36 -33.03 44.47
CA ARG A 91 -3.31 -33.64 45.79
C ARG A 91 -4.67 -34.24 46.13
N SER A 92 -4.68 -35.49 46.52
CA SER A 92 -5.89 -36.19 46.91
C SER A 92 -5.62 -37.01 48.20
N VAL A 93 -6.67 -37.28 48.94
CA VAL A 93 -6.59 -38.16 50.12
C VAL A 93 -7.47 -39.36 49.81
N ASP A 94 -6.94 -40.56 50.00
CA ASP A 94 -7.68 -41.79 49.82
C ASP A 94 -8.63 -42.08 50.98
N SER A 95 -9.44 -43.11 50.86
CA SER A 95 -10.39 -43.54 51.94
C SER A 95 -9.72 -44.03 53.18
N ARG A 96 -8.42 -44.30 53.20
CA ARG A 96 -7.62 -44.70 54.33
C ARG A 96 -6.85 -43.57 54.97
N GLY A 97 -6.98 -42.33 54.44
CA GLY A 97 -6.32 -41.15 54.96
C GLY A 97 -4.91 -40.92 54.40
N HIS A 98 -4.44 -41.68 53.39
CA HIS A 98 -3.15 -41.47 52.75
C HIS A 98 -3.23 -40.33 51.77
N THR A 99 -2.25 -39.47 51.79
CA THR A 99 -2.14 -38.34 50.87
C THR A 99 -1.38 -38.74 49.64
N LEU A 100 -2.06 -38.73 48.47
CA LEU A 100 -1.43 -38.90 47.16
C LEU A 100 -1.18 -37.51 46.56
N GLN A 101 0.06 -37.19 46.25
CA GLN A 101 0.47 -36.02 45.48
C GLN A 101 0.95 -36.46 44.11
N SER A 102 0.54 -35.80 43.06
CA SER A 102 1.06 -36.08 41.72
C SER A 102 1.38 -34.78 40.97
N ALA A 103 2.42 -34.83 40.18
CA ALA A 103 2.76 -33.77 39.22
C ALA A 103 2.97 -34.38 37.86
N GLU A 104 2.46 -33.71 36.85
CA GLU A 104 2.76 -33.99 35.44
C GLU A 104 3.38 -32.75 34.85
N ILE A 105 4.60 -32.88 34.33
CA ILE A 105 5.39 -31.81 33.77
C ILE A 105 5.58 -32.15 32.30
N THR A 106 5.16 -31.21 31.42
CA THR A 106 5.29 -31.33 29.96
C THR A 106 6.56 -30.63 29.53
N LEU A 107 7.49 -31.38 28.99
CA LEU A 107 8.81 -30.95 28.58
C LEU A 107 8.97 -31.20 27.07
N TYR A 108 9.64 -30.28 26.35
CA TYR A 108 10.05 -30.51 24.97
C TYR A 108 11.57 -30.54 24.88
N PRO A 109 12.17 -31.58 24.24
CA PRO A 109 13.63 -31.64 24.06
C PRO A 109 14.09 -30.56 23.07
N MET A 110 15.13 -29.84 23.44
CA MET A 110 15.73 -28.78 22.62
C MET A 110 16.96 -29.28 21.83
N ALA A 111 17.35 -30.55 22.01
CA ALA A 111 18.39 -31.20 21.24
C ALA A 111 18.08 -32.71 21.09
N SER A 112 18.72 -33.36 20.13
CA SER A 112 18.72 -34.82 20.02
C SER A 112 19.92 -35.42 20.76
N GLY A 113 19.81 -36.69 21.17
CA GLY A 113 20.84 -37.42 21.95
C GLY A 113 20.44 -37.66 23.39
N GLY A 114 21.41 -37.96 24.22
CA GLY A 114 21.20 -38.28 25.62
C GLY A 114 21.00 -37.04 26.49
N LEU A 115 19.74 -36.67 26.76
CA LEU A 115 19.37 -35.53 27.60
C LEU A 115 19.08 -36.01 29.05
N LYS A 116 19.37 -35.16 30.04
CA LYS A 116 19.16 -35.52 31.48
C LYS A 116 17.97 -34.76 32.07
N LEU A 117 17.07 -35.50 32.69
CA LEU A 117 16.12 -34.93 33.67
C LEU A 117 16.80 -34.77 35.03
N PRO A 118 16.47 -33.70 35.76
CA PRO A 118 17.08 -33.47 37.08
C PRO A 118 16.72 -34.55 38.10
N SER A 119 17.57 -34.75 39.10
CA SER A 119 17.20 -35.52 40.29
C SER A 119 16.22 -34.73 41.15
N LEU A 120 15.40 -35.45 41.89
CA LEU A 120 14.43 -34.87 42.81
C LEU A 120 14.56 -35.48 44.20
N ASP A 121 14.75 -34.61 45.20
CA ASP A 121 14.82 -35.01 46.61
C ASP A 121 13.68 -34.35 47.40
N ILE A 122 12.82 -35.16 48.01
CA ILE A 122 11.68 -34.68 48.78
C ILE A 122 11.61 -35.46 50.10
N GLY A 123 11.87 -34.80 51.23
CA GLY A 123 11.73 -35.41 52.56
C GLY A 123 12.57 -36.68 52.76
N GLY A 124 13.73 -36.77 52.15
CA GLY A 124 14.61 -37.95 52.20
C GLY A 124 14.30 -39.06 51.19
N LEU A 125 13.27 -38.87 50.37
CA LEU A 125 12.99 -39.74 49.22
C LEU A 125 13.64 -39.19 47.99
N HIS A 126 14.28 -40.03 47.19
CA HIS A 126 15.12 -39.65 46.04
C HIS A 126 14.62 -40.26 44.73
N CYS A 127 14.43 -39.42 43.72
CA CYS A 127 14.38 -39.83 42.33
C CYS A 127 15.70 -39.50 41.67
N ALA A 128 16.41 -40.48 41.16
CA ALA A 128 17.66 -40.28 40.49
C ALA A 128 17.47 -39.52 39.17
N ALA A 129 18.47 -38.74 38.79
CA ALA A 129 18.51 -38.10 37.46
C ALA A 129 18.37 -39.19 36.39
N THR A 130 17.45 -38.97 35.47
CA THR A 130 17.16 -39.92 34.37
C THR A 130 17.73 -39.42 33.06
N GLN A 131 18.49 -40.26 32.39
CA GLN A 131 18.94 -39.99 31.03
C GLN A 131 17.87 -40.48 30.03
N ILE A 132 17.46 -39.61 29.11
CA ILE A 132 16.49 -39.90 28.05
C ILE A 132 17.21 -39.76 26.72
N ASP A 133 17.17 -40.80 25.90
CA ASP A 133 17.74 -40.77 24.56
C ASP A 133 16.70 -40.28 23.57
N VAL A 134 16.92 -39.05 23.05
CA VAL A 134 16.02 -38.33 22.13
C VAL A 134 16.48 -38.60 20.72
N ALA A 135 15.66 -39.28 19.92
CA ALA A 135 15.93 -39.49 18.52
C ALA A 135 15.68 -38.18 17.69
N GLY A 136 16.47 -37.92 16.65
CA GLY A 136 16.26 -36.78 15.80
C GLY A 136 14.98 -36.85 14.95
N HIS A 137 14.54 -38.08 14.62
CA HIS A 137 13.31 -38.38 13.90
C HIS A 137 12.83 -39.79 14.19
N ALA A 138 11.56 -40.09 13.95
CA ALA A 138 11.02 -41.44 14.06
C ALA A 138 11.54 -42.35 12.94
N PRO A 139 11.68 -43.67 13.21
CA PRO A 139 12.08 -44.63 12.18
C PRO A 139 11.10 -44.57 10.96
N GLY A 140 11.66 -44.46 9.76
CA GLY A 140 10.87 -44.41 8.52
C GLY A 140 10.24 -43.04 8.22
N GLU A 141 10.43 -42.03 9.05
CA GLU A 141 9.97 -40.67 8.82
C GLU A 141 11.10 -39.77 8.27
N ALA A 142 10.71 -38.77 7.49
CA ALA A 142 11.67 -37.76 7.03
C ALA A 142 12.13 -36.89 8.21
N PRO A 143 13.44 -36.61 8.36
CA PRO A 143 13.94 -35.71 9.38
C PRO A 143 13.46 -34.28 9.14
N LEU A 144 13.38 -33.49 10.20
CA LEU A 144 13.21 -32.05 10.06
C LEU A 144 14.39 -31.49 9.29
N ARG A 145 14.10 -30.82 8.17
CA ARG A 145 15.08 -30.08 7.37
C ARG A 145 14.74 -28.60 7.45
N MET A 146 15.75 -27.81 7.73
CA MET A 146 15.62 -26.37 7.79
C MET A 146 16.70 -25.78 6.90
N ALA A 147 16.27 -25.04 5.86
CA ALA A 147 17.17 -24.35 4.97
C ALA A 147 16.81 -22.86 4.92
N SER A 148 17.81 -22.02 5.20
CA SER A 148 17.63 -20.57 5.12
C SER A 148 18.39 -20.03 3.92
N ARG A 149 17.77 -19.06 3.22
CA ARG A 149 18.35 -18.39 2.06
C ARG A 149 18.25 -16.89 2.22
N ILE A 150 19.29 -16.18 1.80
CA ILE A 150 19.40 -14.72 1.84
C ILE A 150 19.59 -14.21 0.42
N VAL A 151 18.79 -13.23 0.04
CA VAL A 151 18.88 -12.60 -1.28
C VAL A 151 18.84 -11.07 -1.12
N PRO A 152 19.93 -10.39 -1.46
CA PRO A 152 21.24 -10.87 -1.88
C PRO A 152 22.05 -11.47 -0.72
N ALA A 153 23.01 -12.36 -1.02
CA ALA A 153 23.79 -13.08 0.00
C ALA A 153 24.69 -12.16 0.85
N ARG A 154 25.10 -11.02 0.34
CA ARG A 154 25.92 -10.01 1.04
C ARG A 154 25.27 -8.64 0.89
N PRO A 155 24.20 -8.36 1.61
CA PRO A 155 23.49 -7.10 1.51
C PRO A 155 24.35 -5.93 1.98
N MET A 156 24.01 -4.74 1.51
CA MET A 156 24.56 -3.47 1.98
C MET A 156 23.64 -2.84 3.01
N VAL A 157 24.14 -1.98 3.87
CA VAL A 157 23.31 -1.17 4.77
C VAL A 157 22.25 -0.44 3.95
N GLY A 158 20.99 -0.48 4.39
CA GLY A 158 19.88 0.14 3.67
C GLY A 158 19.38 -0.61 2.43
N GLN A 159 20.02 -1.74 2.06
CA GLN A 159 19.54 -2.59 0.97
C GLN A 159 18.47 -3.56 1.46
N MET A 160 17.31 -3.52 0.83
CA MET A 160 16.27 -4.51 1.12
C MET A 160 16.77 -5.91 0.79
N THR A 161 16.64 -6.79 1.76
CA THR A 161 17.14 -8.17 1.71
C THR A 161 15.97 -9.11 2.01
N ARG A 162 15.79 -10.11 1.17
CA ARG A 162 14.79 -11.15 1.41
C ARG A 162 15.46 -12.33 2.12
N ILE A 163 14.84 -12.72 3.24
CA ILE A 163 15.18 -13.93 3.99
C ILE A 163 14.08 -14.95 3.73
N GLU A 164 14.44 -16.12 3.30
CA GLU A 164 13.52 -17.25 3.12
C GLU A 164 13.95 -18.38 4.05
N LEU A 165 13.00 -19.00 4.72
CA LEU A 165 13.18 -20.17 5.54
C LEU A 165 12.27 -21.28 5.00
N ASP A 166 12.91 -22.31 4.45
CA ASP A 166 12.25 -23.51 3.97
C ASP A 166 12.27 -24.56 5.10
N LEU A 167 11.10 -25.02 5.52
CA LEU A 167 10.92 -26.09 6.47
C LEU A 167 10.39 -27.32 5.75
N GLY A 168 11.12 -28.42 5.88
CA GLY A 168 10.68 -29.74 5.44
C GLY A 168 10.62 -30.67 6.63
N GLY A 169 9.67 -31.60 6.67
CA GLY A 169 9.51 -32.52 7.78
C GLY A 169 8.64 -33.71 7.45
N PRO A 170 8.27 -34.52 8.44
CA PRO A 170 7.38 -35.65 8.24
C PRO A 170 6.02 -35.18 7.69
N GLY A 171 5.37 -36.06 6.91
CA GLY A 171 4.07 -35.76 6.33
C GLY A 171 2.98 -35.47 7.39
N GLY A 172 2.01 -34.63 6.99
CA GLY A 172 0.88 -34.25 7.86
C GLY A 172 1.20 -33.21 8.94
N VAL A 173 2.37 -32.55 8.86
CA VAL A 173 2.75 -31.46 9.78
C VAL A 173 2.22 -30.14 9.25
N VAL A 174 1.54 -29.37 10.09
CA VAL A 174 1.10 -28.01 9.84
C VAL A 174 1.90 -27.08 10.74
N TRP A 175 2.73 -26.23 10.14
CA TRP A 175 3.57 -25.28 10.87
C TRP A 175 2.77 -24.05 11.30
N GLY A 176 3.06 -23.56 12.51
CA GLY A 176 2.55 -22.32 13.04
C GLY A 176 3.34 -21.10 12.56
N PRO A 177 2.94 -19.88 12.95
CA PRO A 177 3.68 -18.66 12.67
C PRO A 177 5.05 -18.71 13.36
N ILE A 178 6.08 -18.22 12.64
CA ILE A 178 7.45 -18.17 13.17
C ILE A 178 7.77 -16.75 13.58
N VAL A 179 8.05 -16.55 14.86
CA VAL A 179 8.53 -15.26 15.35
C VAL A 179 10.01 -15.11 14.99
N ALA A 180 10.31 -14.15 14.14
CA ALA A 180 11.68 -13.82 13.76
C ALA A 180 12.09 -12.46 14.33
N GLN A 181 13.34 -12.34 14.79
CA GLN A 181 13.90 -11.13 15.35
C GLN A 181 15.30 -10.89 14.79
N ALA A 182 15.63 -9.64 14.51
CA ALA A 182 16.95 -9.24 14.06
C ALA A 182 17.39 -7.98 14.82
N THR A 183 18.63 -7.96 15.29
CA THR A 183 19.23 -6.77 15.91
C THR A 183 19.78 -5.86 14.83
N ASN A 184 19.67 -4.53 14.99
CA ASN A 184 20.18 -3.54 14.03
C ASN A 184 19.61 -3.69 12.61
N ALA A 185 18.36 -4.12 12.49
CA ALA A 185 17.63 -4.20 11.24
C ALA A 185 16.15 -3.93 11.46
N SER A 186 15.47 -3.42 10.43
CA SER A 186 14.02 -3.45 10.37
C SER A 186 13.61 -4.75 9.70
N LEU A 187 12.63 -5.45 10.27
CA LEU A 187 12.15 -6.74 9.81
C LEU A 187 10.65 -6.68 9.60
N ARG A 188 10.17 -7.25 8.52
CA ARG A 188 8.75 -7.43 8.25
C ARG A 188 8.48 -8.81 7.67
N GLU A 189 7.57 -9.51 8.29
CA GLU A 189 7.09 -10.80 7.79
C GLU A 189 6.22 -10.59 6.54
N LEU A 190 6.42 -11.48 5.58
CA LEU A 190 5.60 -11.62 4.39
C LEU A 190 4.65 -12.81 4.59
N SER A 191 3.57 -12.87 3.82
CA SER A 191 2.64 -14.00 3.92
C SER A 191 3.37 -15.33 3.71
N ALA A 192 3.22 -16.25 4.65
CA ALA A 192 3.72 -17.61 4.49
C ALA A 192 2.98 -18.30 3.32
N THR A 193 3.73 -18.97 2.47
CA THR A 193 3.16 -19.77 1.37
C THR A 193 3.37 -21.26 1.64
N ASP A 194 2.27 -21.99 1.62
CA ASP A 194 2.32 -23.45 1.56
C ASP A 194 2.77 -23.85 0.16
N THR A 195 4.02 -24.25 0.06
CA THR A 195 4.54 -24.86 -1.16
C THR A 195 4.40 -26.37 -1.05
N ALA A 196 3.14 -26.85 -1.01
CA ALA A 196 2.87 -28.27 -1.14
C ALA A 196 3.43 -28.75 -2.49
N SER A 197 4.67 -29.19 -2.47
CA SER A 197 5.27 -29.87 -3.63
C SER A 197 4.64 -31.25 -3.73
N SER A 198 3.56 -31.35 -4.48
CA SER A 198 2.97 -32.62 -4.92
C SER A 198 3.83 -33.31 -6.01
N ALA A 199 5.12 -33.08 -6.03
CA ALA A 199 6.03 -33.75 -6.95
C ALA A 199 6.37 -35.14 -6.43
N ARG A 200 5.72 -36.14 -7.00
CA ARG A 200 6.08 -37.57 -6.97
C ARG A 200 6.30 -38.21 -5.61
N GLY A 201 5.22 -38.56 -4.94
CA GLY A 201 5.24 -39.65 -3.93
C GLY A 201 6.02 -39.38 -2.64
N ASP A 202 6.63 -38.23 -2.48
CA ASP A 202 7.33 -37.86 -1.26
C ASP A 202 6.29 -37.23 -0.31
N THR A 203 6.08 -37.89 0.82
CA THR A 203 5.11 -37.50 1.88
C THR A 203 5.58 -36.30 2.68
N ALA A 204 6.64 -35.60 2.26
CA ALA A 204 7.23 -34.45 2.95
C ALA A 204 6.47 -33.17 2.60
N THR A 205 5.91 -32.52 3.61
CA THR A 205 5.30 -31.18 3.47
C THR A 205 6.41 -30.14 3.52
N GLN A 206 6.49 -29.27 2.53
CA GLN A 206 7.42 -28.15 2.53
C GLN A 206 6.64 -26.85 2.78
N TRP A 207 7.13 -26.04 3.70
CA TRP A 207 6.60 -24.72 4.03
C TRP A 207 7.67 -23.67 3.85
N ARG A 208 7.30 -22.55 3.26
CA ARG A 208 8.21 -21.43 3.07
C ARG A 208 7.70 -20.21 3.83
N TYR A 209 8.56 -19.68 4.68
CA TYR A 209 8.40 -18.40 5.34
C TYR A 209 9.34 -17.39 4.69
N ALA A 210 8.91 -16.16 4.59
CA ALA A 210 9.71 -15.10 4.02
C ALA A 210 9.60 -13.81 4.85
N TRP A 211 10.69 -13.10 4.94
CA TRP A 211 10.78 -11.79 5.58
C TRP A 211 11.54 -10.84 4.67
N ASP A 212 11.09 -9.58 4.65
CA ASP A 212 11.91 -8.48 4.16
C ASP A 212 12.68 -7.91 5.36
N LEU A 213 13.98 -7.74 5.18
CA LEU A 213 14.90 -7.22 6.17
C LEU A 213 15.67 -6.04 5.58
N LEU A 214 15.76 -4.95 6.35
CA LEU A 214 16.54 -3.77 6.01
C LEU A 214 17.65 -3.60 7.05
N PRO A 215 18.92 -3.94 6.72
CA PRO A 215 20.03 -3.75 7.62
C PRO A 215 20.29 -2.27 7.90
N LEU A 216 20.49 -1.90 9.17
CA LEU A 216 20.73 -0.52 9.60
C LEU A 216 22.18 -0.22 9.96
N ARG A 217 23.00 -1.27 10.15
CA ARG A 217 24.42 -1.16 10.49
C ARG A 217 25.27 -2.15 9.70
N PRO A 218 26.52 -1.82 9.38
CA PRO A 218 27.43 -2.76 8.76
C PRO A 218 28.00 -3.77 9.77
N GLY A 219 28.50 -4.90 9.27
CA GLY A 219 29.10 -5.96 10.07
C GLY A 219 28.26 -7.21 10.17
N PRO A 220 28.53 -8.09 11.13
CA PRO A 220 27.78 -9.32 11.34
C PRO A 220 26.37 -8.99 11.83
N LEU A 221 25.37 -9.53 11.16
CA LEU A 221 23.97 -9.43 11.55
C LEU A 221 23.45 -10.83 11.88
N THR A 222 22.81 -10.96 13.03
CA THR A 222 22.16 -12.20 13.47
C THR A 222 20.67 -12.06 13.45
N MET A 223 20.01 -12.96 12.77
CA MET A 223 18.57 -13.14 12.81
C MET A 223 18.27 -14.40 13.61
N HIS A 224 17.42 -14.26 14.60
CA HIS A 224 16.94 -15.34 15.46
C HIS A 224 15.54 -15.74 15.03
N PHE A 225 15.33 -17.02 14.81
CA PHE A 225 14.02 -17.62 14.67
C PHE A 225 13.64 -18.20 16.03
N GLY A 226 12.48 -17.87 16.54
CA GLY A 226 11.97 -18.42 17.81
C GLY A 226 11.72 -19.92 17.74
N LEU A 227 11.03 -20.43 18.72
CA LEU A 227 10.59 -21.83 18.72
C LEU A 227 9.75 -22.11 17.49
N LEU A 228 10.00 -23.25 16.84
CA LEU A 228 9.21 -23.68 15.70
C LEU A 228 8.08 -24.58 16.20
N GLU A 229 6.88 -24.02 16.20
CA GLU A 229 5.68 -24.76 16.60
C GLU A 229 5.01 -25.39 15.38
N ALA A 230 4.59 -26.63 15.54
CA ALA A 230 3.85 -27.35 14.52
C ALA A 230 2.77 -28.23 15.15
N ARG A 231 1.78 -28.59 14.35
CA ARG A 231 0.75 -29.55 14.75
C ARG A 231 0.74 -30.73 13.80
N ARG A 232 0.66 -31.92 14.38
CA ARG A 232 0.54 -33.16 13.62
C ARG A 232 -0.49 -34.07 14.28
N PHE A 233 -1.56 -34.43 13.54
CA PHE A 233 -2.63 -35.26 14.08
C PHE A 233 -3.20 -34.81 15.45
N GLY A 234 -3.28 -33.46 15.62
CA GLY A 234 -3.74 -32.85 16.88
C GLY A 234 -2.68 -32.68 17.96
N GLN A 235 -1.51 -33.31 17.83
CA GLN A 235 -0.39 -33.16 18.76
C GLN A 235 0.40 -31.89 18.44
N LEU A 236 0.73 -31.10 19.46
CA LEU A 236 1.65 -30.00 19.38
C LEU A 236 3.09 -30.55 19.37
N LEU A 237 3.87 -30.07 18.39
CA LEU A 237 5.30 -30.33 18.28
C LEU A 237 6.03 -28.98 18.45
N ILE A 238 7.13 -28.97 19.22
CA ILE A 238 7.94 -27.78 19.45
C ILE A 238 9.40 -28.13 19.19
N TYR A 239 9.98 -27.44 18.22
CA TYR A 239 11.37 -27.63 17.84
C TYR A 239 12.24 -26.46 18.32
N PRO A 240 13.56 -26.69 18.51
CA PRO A 240 14.46 -25.67 19.00
C PRO A 240 14.54 -24.44 18.14
N PRO A 241 14.85 -23.27 18.73
CA PRO A 241 15.12 -22.05 17.99
C PRO A 241 16.36 -22.19 17.13
N SER A 242 16.41 -21.41 16.05
CA SER A 242 17.58 -21.37 15.17
C SER A 242 18.04 -19.95 14.91
N LYS A 243 19.23 -19.81 14.39
CA LYS A 243 19.82 -18.51 14.03
C LYS A 243 20.44 -18.53 12.65
N LEU A 244 20.36 -17.38 11.99
CA LEU A 244 21.00 -17.11 10.71
C LEU A 244 21.97 -15.95 10.90
N VAL A 245 23.25 -16.14 10.55
CA VAL A 245 24.30 -15.12 10.65
C VAL A 245 24.83 -14.82 9.26
N PHE A 246 24.92 -13.52 8.93
CA PHE A 246 25.46 -13.08 7.66
C PHE A 246 26.16 -11.71 7.79
N GLN A 247 26.93 -11.34 6.76
CA GLN A 247 27.69 -10.10 6.76
C GLN A 247 26.99 -9.01 5.96
N VAL A 248 26.87 -7.82 6.55
CA VAL A 248 26.33 -6.61 5.93
C VAL A 248 27.49 -5.70 5.51
N ARG A 249 27.51 -5.33 4.24
CA ARG A 249 28.53 -4.41 3.69
C ARG A 249 28.24 -2.97 4.14
N PRO A 250 29.25 -2.15 4.40
CA PRO A 250 29.07 -0.73 4.68
C PRO A 250 28.61 0.01 3.43
N LEU A 251 27.93 1.15 3.62
CA LEU A 251 27.73 2.15 2.57
C LEU A 251 29.05 2.83 2.21
N PRO A 252 29.22 3.29 0.95
CA PRO A 252 30.33 4.16 0.60
C PRO A 252 30.34 5.41 1.49
N ALA A 253 31.52 5.86 1.91
CA ALA A 253 31.65 6.98 2.85
C ALA A 253 31.04 8.31 2.33
N PHE A 254 30.96 8.47 1.02
CA PHE A 254 30.38 9.63 0.35
C PHE A 254 28.85 9.58 0.22
N TRP A 255 28.22 8.42 0.52
CA TRP A 255 26.78 8.25 0.30
C TRP A 255 25.97 8.91 1.42
N PRO A 256 25.07 9.86 1.10
CA PRO A 256 24.25 10.54 2.10
C PRO A 256 23.26 9.58 2.79
N ALA A 257 23.15 9.69 4.09
CA ALA A 257 22.15 8.96 4.84
C ALA A 257 20.73 9.36 4.38
N GLY A 258 19.85 8.37 4.23
CA GLY A 258 18.44 8.60 3.83
C GLY A 258 18.18 8.59 2.33
N LEU A 259 19.20 8.43 1.49
CA LEU A 259 19.01 8.08 0.09
C LEU A 259 18.85 6.55 -0.06
N PRO A 260 18.03 6.11 -1.02
CA PRO A 260 17.76 4.68 -1.19
C PRO A 260 19.01 3.91 -1.65
N VAL A 261 19.09 2.67 -1.17
CA VAL A 261 20.06 1.66 -1.63
C VAL A 261 19.28 0.59 -2.38
N GLY A 262 19.66 0.38 -3.64
CA GLY A 262 18.86 -0.39 -4.60
C GLY A 262 17.94 0.51 -5.41
N ARG A 263 17.61 0.06 -6.61
CA ARG A 263 16.92 0.85 -7.64
C ARG A 263 15.49 1.20 -7.26
N PRO A 264 15.17 2.49 -7.04
CA PRO A 264 13.79 2.93 -6.88
C PRO A 264 13.04 2.85 -8.21
N GLN A 265 11.73 2.68 -8.17
CA GLN A 265 10.90 2.53 -9.37
C GLN A 265 9.84 3.62 -9.43
N PHE A 266 9.87 4.40 -10.51
CA PHE A 266 8.78 5.30 -10.84
C PHE A 266 7.71 4.55 -11.63
N ILE A 267 6.47 4.62 -11.17
CA ILE A 267 5.34 3.87 -11.71
C ILE A 267 4.29 4.84 -12.24
N ALA A 268 3.87 4.63 -13.49
CA ALA A 268 2.76 5.34 -14.12
C ALA A 268 2.84 6.88 -14.01
N PRO A 269 3.91 7.52 -14.52
CA PRO A 269 3.96 8.96 -14.59
C PRO A 269 2.80 9.47 -15.46
N SER A 270 2.04 10.43 -14.94
CA SER A 270 0.91 11.02 -15.66
C SER A 270 0.96 12.53 -15.61
N ALA A 271 0.61 13.15 -16.73
CA ALA A 271 0.57 14.59 -16.92
C ALA A 271 -0.67 14.98 -17.74
N PRO A 272 -1.19 16.22 -17.61
CA PRO A 272 -2.27 16.71 -18.44
C PRO A 272 -1.86 16.74 -19.91
N ARG A 273 -2.77 16.30 -20.79
CA ARG A 273 -2.52 16.27 -22.24
C ARG A 273 -2.89 17.58 -22.96
N GLN A 274 -3.76 18.37 -22.36
CA GLN A 274 -4.24 19.63 -22.90
C GLN A 274 -4.04 20.73 -21.87
N LEU A 275 -3.34 21.76 -22.25
CA LEU A 275 -3.02 22.89 -21.39
C LEU A 275 -3.17 24.20 -22.19
N HIS A 276 -3.46 25.26 -21.48
CA HIS A 276 -3.50 26.62 -22.01
C HIS A 276 -2.70 27.55 -21.10
N VAL A 277 -2.26 28.66 -21.65
CA VAL A 277 -1.53 29.69 -20.90
C VAL A 277 -2.36 30.16 -19.71
N GLY A 278 -1.74 30.23 -18.52
CA GLY A 278 -2.38 30.56 -17.26
C GLY A 278 -3.09 29.38 -16.59
N GLY A 279 -3.24 28.24 -17.27
CA GLY A 279 -3.87 27.03 -16.73
C GLY A 279 -3.03 26.35 -15.66
N LEU A 280 -3.71 25.67 -14.73
CA LEU A 280 -3.11 24.84 -13.69
C LEU A 280 -3.09 23.39 -14.13
N GLY A 281 -2.03 22.67 -13.78
CA GLY A 281 -1.90 21.24 -13.99
C GLY A 281 -1.25 20.55 -12.79
N ILE A 282 -1.30 19.24 -12.78
CA ILE A 282 -0.64 18.41 -11.77
C ILE A 282 0.12 17.30 -12.48
N LEU A 283 1.42 17.22 -12.24
CA LEU A 283 2.22 16.05 -12.57
C LEU A 283 2.06 15.04 -11.44
N ARG A 284 1.73 13.81 -11.81
CA ARG A 284 1.54 12.74 -10.84
C ARG A 284 2.46 11.57 -11.16
N VAL A 285 3.07 10.98 -10.11
CA VAL A 285 3.84 9.76 -10.24
C VAL A 285 3.79 8.99 -8.92
N ARG A 286 3.78 7.66 -9.03
CA ARG A 286 4.03 6.78 -7.87
C ARG A 286 5.49 6.40 -7.86
N LEU A 287 6.08 6.43 -6.68
CA LEU A 287 7.46 6.02 -6.46
C LEU A 287 7.46 4.85 -5.48
N ARG A 288 8.09 3.74 -5.87
CA ARG A 288 8.37 2.61 -4.98
C ARG A 288 9.84 2.67 -4.60
N ALA A 289 10.13 2.78 -3.31
CA ALA A 289 11.47 2.87 -2.76
C ALA A 289 11.55 2.25 -1.37
N VAL A 290 12.76 2.06 -0.85
CA VAL A 290 13.01 1.59 0.51
C VAL A 290 13.90 2.61 1.22
N GLY A 291 13.59 2.89 2.48
CA GLY A 291 14.42 3.76 3.32
C GLY A 291 14.38 5.25 2.96
N LEU A 292 13.40 5.69 2.18
CA LEU A 292 13.23 7.08 1.76
C LEU A 292 12.24 7.79 2.68
N SER A 293 12.61 9.00 3.15
CA SER A 293 11.70 9.84 3.94
C SER A 293 10.98 10.87 3.09
N ALA A 294 9.80 11.33 3.55
CA ALA A 294 9.05 12.40 2.89
C ALA A 294 9.88 13.67 2.72
N GLN A 295 10.60 14.08 3.77
CA GLN A 295 11.43 15.28 3.77
C GLN A 295 12.57 15.19 2.73
N MET A 296 13.22 14.04 2.61
CA MET A 296 14.25 13.83 1.59
C MET A 296 13.65 13.93 0.20
N LEU A 297 12.48 13.33 -0.01
CA LEU A 297 11.79 13.36 -1.31
C LEU A 297 11.35 14.78 -1.67
N GLU A 298 10.85 15.56 -0.70
CA GLU A 298 10.51 16.99 -0.90
C GLU A 298 11.73 17.79 -1.33
N SER A 299 12.89 17.60 -0.67
CA SER A 299 14.12 18.30 -1.02
C SER A 299 14.62 17.94 -2.42
N ILE A 300 14.51 16.68 -2.83
CA ILE A 300 14.90 16.23 -4.17
C ILE A 300 13.97 16.83 -5.25
N VAL A 301 12.66 16.86 -5.00
CA VAL A 301 11.70 17.48 -5.93
C VAL A 301 11.95 18.98 -6.02
N ALA A 302 12.19 19.66 -4.89
CA ALA A 302 12.49 21.09 -4.87
C ALA A 302 13.80 21.45 -5.59
N ALA A 303 14.80 20.55 -5.56
CA ALA A 303 16.07 20.74 -6.27
C ALA A 303 15.99 20.40 -7.77
N SER A 304 14.85 19.91 -8.25
CA SER A 304 14.68 19.55 -9.67
C SER A 304 14.67 20.79 -10.57
N VAL A 305 15.32 20.69 -11.72
CA VAL A 305 15.36 21.78 -12.72
C VAL A 305 13.98 22.00 -13.31
N VAL A 306 13.46 23.21 -13.16
CA VAL A 306 12.18 23.62 -13.73
C VAL A 306 12.44 24.16 -15.14
N PRO A 307 11.79 23.59 -16.18
CA PRO A 307 11.91 24.09 -17.53
C PRO A 307 11.22 25.45 -17.72
N ASP A 308 11.70 26.25 -18.69
CA ASP A 308 11.05 27.50 -19.08
C ASP A 308 9.59 27.28 -19.48
N GLY A 309 8.72 28.21 -19.07
CA GLY A 309 7.30 28.20 -19.41
C GLY A 309 6.39 27.47 -18.40
N LEU A 310 6.96 26.93 -17.34
CA LEU A 310 6.23 26.37 -16.20
C LEU A 310 6.64 27.07 -14.90
N ASN A 311 5.67 27.37 -14.06
CA ASN A 311 5.89 27.79 -12.67
C ASN A 311 5.42 26.66 -11.76
N MET A 312 6.36 26.03 -11.03
CA MET A 312 6.08 24.88 -10.18
C MET A 312 5.73 25.33 -8.77
N TYR A 313 4.75 24.69 -8.17
CA TYR A 313 4.37 24.86 -6.77
C TYR A 313 4.95 23.75 -5.91
N PRO A 314 4.99 23.92 -4.58
CA PRO A 314 5.43 22.86 -3.68
C PRO A 314 4.70 21.53 -3.92
N PRO A 315 5.42 20.40 -3.99
CA PRO A 315 4.82 19.09 -4.21
C PRO A 315 3.99 18.65 -3.00
N ARG A 316 2.96 17.86 -3.25
CA ARG A 316 2.26 17.11 -2.21
C ARG A 316 2.72 15.67 -2.25
N ILE A 317 3.38 15.24 -1.18
CA ILE A 317 3.94 13.91 -1.06
C ILE A 317 3.17 13.16 0.01
N ARG A 318 2.68 11.97 -0.34
CA ARG A 318 1.94 11.10 0.58
C ARG A 318 2.46 9.68 0.46
N GLN A 319 2.72 9.06 1.59
CA GLN A 319 2.96 7.62 1.64
C GLN A 319 1.63 6.90 1.54
N LEU A 320 1.57 5.90 0.68
CA LEU A 320 0.40 5.04 0.53
C LEU A 320 0.61 3.78 1.37
N ASP A 321 -0.43 3.37 2.08
CA ASP A 321 -0.42 2.10 2.80
C ASP A 321 -0.41 0.95 1.79
N ALA A 322 0.57 0.08 1.94
CA ALA A 322 0.73 -1.11 1.10
C ALA A 322 1.08 -2.31 2.01
N PRO A 323 0.10 -2.87 2.73
CA PRO A 323 0.33 -3.90 3.74
C PRO A 323 1.04 -5.14 3.17
N ASP A 324 0.80 -5.48 1.91
CA ASP A 324 1.35 -6.69 1.27
C ASP A 324 2.74 -6.50 0.65
N GLN A 325 3.34 -5.31 0.74
CA GLN A 325 4.60 -5.00 0.04
C GLN A 325 5.85 -5.03 0.95
N GLY A 326 5.76 -5.65 2.10
CA GLY A 326 6.90 -5.78 2.99
C GLY A 326 7.40 -4.42 3.51
N LEU A 327 8.73 -4.20 3.46
CA LEU A 327 9.38 -2.94 3.84
C LEU A 327 9.41 -1.91 2.71
N GLN A 328 8.88 -2.21 1.53
CA GLN A 328 8.80 -1.26 0.42
C GLN A 328 7.76 -0.17 0.73
N GLN A 329 8.16 1.05 0.50
CA GLN A 329 7.30 2.22 0.64
C GLN A 329 6.79 2.64 -0.73
N ILE A 330 5.51 2.97 -0.82
CA ILE A 330 4.92 3.57 -2.01
C ILE A 330 4.59 5.02 -1.71
N TRP A 331 5.18 5.91 -2.48
CA TRP A 331 4.95 7.35 -2.39
C TRP A 331 4.10 7.81 -3.56
N LEU A 332 3.11 8.64 -3.32
CA LEU A 332 2.39 9.39 -4.34
C LEU A 332 2.87 10.83 -4.32
N ILE A 333 3.39 11.26 -5.46
CA ILE A 333 3.90 12.61 -5.67
C ILE A 333 2.92 13.32 -6.60
N ASP A 334 2.23 14.34 -6.08
CA ASP A 334 1.40 15.27 -6.84
C ASP A 334 2.15 16.60 -6.90
N TRP A 335 2.63 16.99 -8.07
CA TRP A 335 3.43 18.20 -8.28
C TRP A 335 2.66 19.23 -9.09
N PRO A 336 2.00 20.20 -8.44
CA PRO A 336 1.20 21.22 -9.10
C PRO A 336 2.09 22.21 -9.88
N PHE A 337 1.58 22.72 -10.98
CA PHE A 337 2.25 23.74 -11.76
C PHE A 337 1.25 24.67 -12.46
N ARG A 338 1.74 25.85 -12.87
CA ARG A 338 1.03 26.80 -13.73
C ARG A 338 1.80 26.98 -15.02
N VAL A 339 1.08 27.06 -16.12
CA VAL A 339 1.66 27.28 -17.45
C VAL A 339 1.80 28.77 -17.71
N GLU A 340 3.01 29.23 -18.07
CA GLU A 340 3.30 30.65 -18.32
C GLU A 340 3.45 31.01 -19.80
N ARG A 341 3.82 30.03 -20.64
CA ARG A 341 4.07 30.28 -22.07
C ARG A 341 3.33 29.31 -22.97
N ALA A 342 2.91 29.80 -24.13
CA ALA A 342 2.36 28.99 -25.20
C ALA A 342 3.47 28.28 -25.98
N GLY A 343 3.10 27.19 -26.67
CA GLY A 343 3.99 26.45 -27.54
C GLY A 343 4.32 25.06 -26.98
N LEU A 344 5.41 24.49 -27.46
CA LEU A 344 5.88 23.17 -27.01
C LEU A 344 6.67 23.32 -25.70
N VAL A 345 6.09 22.91 -24.60
CA VAL A 345 6.70 22.95 -23.26
C VAL A 345 7.13 21.57 -22.84
N ARG A 346 8.34 21.44 -22.28
CA ARG A 346 8.82 20.20 -21.67
C ARG A 346 8.41 20.18 -20.20
N TYR A 347 8.02 19.01 -19.70
CA TYR A 347 7.86 18.80 -18.26
C TYR A 347 9.22 18.62 -17.57
N PRO A 348 9.34 18.91 -16.27
CA PRO A 348 10.56 18.63 -15.52
C PRO A 348 10.83 17.13 -15.50
N ILE A 349 12.11 16.77 -15.35
CA ILE A 349 12.53 15.39 -15.13
C ILE A 349 12.85 15.27 -13.63
N LEU A 350 12.15 14.40 -12.93
CA LEU A 350 12.45 14.10 -11.55
C LEU A 350 13.52 13.01 -11.50
N ARG A 351 14.68 13.34 -10.90
CA ARG A 351 15.81 12.43 -10.75
C ARG A 351 15.98 12.07 -9.28
N LEU A 352 15.92 10.78 -8.99
CA LEU A 352 16.16 10.26 -7.65
C LEU A 352 17.48 9.50 -7.64
N PRO A 353 18.53 10.03 -6.98
CA PRO A 353 19.79 9.31 -6.84
C PRO A 353 19.62 8.10 -5.92
N TYR A 354 20.30 7.01 -6.24
CA TYR A 354 20.35 5.80 -5.44
C TYR A 354 21.71 5.14 -5.57
N GLU A 355 22.14 4.40 -4.53
CA GLU A 355 23.28 3.53 -4.61
C GLU A 355 22.89 2.21 -5.26
N ASP A 356 23.57 1.82 -6.31
CA ASP A 356 23.38 0.51 -6.93
C ASP A 356 24.31 -0.50 -6.24
N PRO A 357 23.78 -1.43 -5.44
CA PRO A 357 24.60 -2.37 -4.68
C PRO A 357 25.32 -3.42 -5.56
N GLU A 358 24.88 -3.61 -6.79
CA GLU A 358 25.52 -4.53 -7.74
C GLU A 358 26.70 -3.86 -8.46
N LEU A 359 26.51 -2.61 -8.87
CA LEU A 359 27.54 -1.81 -9.53
C LEU A 359 28.52 -1.18 -8.52
N GLY A 360 28.11 -1.00 -7.27
CA GLY A 360 28.87 -0.26 -6.25
C GLY A 360 29.09 1.19 -6.63
N ALA A 361 28.15 1.81 -7.32
CA ALA A 361 28.24 3.16 -7.85
C ALA A 361 26.91 3.89 -7.77
N PRO A 362 26.92 5.22 -7.55
CA PRO A 362 25.72 6.02 -7.57
C PRO A 362 25.07 6.04 -8.95
N GLN A 363 23.77 5.87 -8.97
CA GLN A 363 22.91 5.91 -10.14
C GLN A 363 21.74 6.88 -9.90
N ALA A 364 20.95 7.16 -10.94
CA ALA A 364 19.73 7.94 -10.81
C ALA A 364 18.56 7.25 -11.51
N ALA A 365 17.46 7.11 -10.82
CA ALA A 365 16.20 6.76 -11.43
C ALA A 365 15.47 8.02 -11.88
N GLU A 366 14.79 7.98 -13.04
CA GLU A 366 14.16 9.16 -13.63
C GLU A 366 12.67 8.94 -13.86
N ALA A 367 11.86 9.95 -13.51
CA ALA A 367 10.51 10.08 -13.98
C ALA A 367 10.44 11.18 -15.05
N ASN A 368 9.99 10.84 -16.24
CA ASN A 368 9.87 11.73 -17.37
C ASN A 368 8.41 11.76 -17.84
N TRP A 369 7.80 12.94 -17.85
CA TRP A 369 6.42 13.16 -18.32
C TRP A 369 6.33 13.60 -19.78
N GLY A 370 7.49 13.81 -20.44
CA GLY A 370 7.55 14.17 -21.86
C GLY A 370 7.33 15.65 -22.13
N ARG A 371 6.53 15.94 -23.17
CA ARG A 371 6.25 17.29 -23.66
C ARG A 371 4.76 17.47 -23.87
N VAL A 372 4.30 18.72 -23.82
CA VAL A 372 2.92 19.07 -24.06
C VAL A 372 2.83 20.31 -24.96
N GLN A 373 1.85 20.32 -25.87
CA GLN A 373 1.50 21.50 -26.63
C GLN A 373 0.56 22.37 -25.78
N VAL A 374 0.98 23.60 -25.53
CA VAL A 374 0.22 24.60 -24.78
C VAL A 374 -0.45 25.56 -25.76
N ASP A 375 -1.76 25.67 -25.70
CA ASP A 375 -2.54 26.61 -26.49
C ASP A 375 -2.64 27.97 -25.79
N ASP A 376 -2.60 29.02 -26.60
CA ASP A 376 -2.96 30.35 -26.14
C ASP A 376 -4.41 30.68 -26.59
N PRO A 377 -5.37 30.65 -25.66
CA PRO A 377 -6.75 30.96 -25.94
C PRO A 377 -6.92 32.42 -26.38
N GLY A 378 -6.04 33.33 -25.91
CA GLY A 378 -6.02 34.73 -26.36
C GLY A 378 -5.63 34.87 -27.83
N ALA A 379 -4.54 34.24 -28.23
CA ALA A 379 -4.09 34.23 -29.62
C ALA A 379 -5.12 33.55 -30.55
N ARG A 380 -5.77 32.47 -30.12
CA ARG A 380 -6.85 31.84 -30.88
C ARG A 380 -8.03 32.78 -31.07
N ARG A 381 -8.50 33.46 -30.03
CA ARG A 381 -9.58 34.45 -30.14
C ARG A 381 -9.18 35.59 -31.05
N LEU A 382 -7.96 36.11 -30.89
CA LEU A 382 -7.46 37.20 -31.76
C LEU A 382 -7.44 36.77 -33.22
N ARG A 383 -6.97 35.57 -33.56
CA ARG A 383 -7.03 35.04 -34.94
C ARG A 383 -8.46 34.87 -35.43
N GLN A 384 -9.37 34.39 -34.60
CA GLN A 384 -10.78 34.26 -34.96
C GLN A 384 -11.42 35.64 -35.24
N TRP A 385 -11.15 36.62 -34.39
CA TRP A 385 -11.59 38.01 -34.61
C TRP A 385 -10.97 38.62 -35.88
N ALA A 386 -9.67 38.39 -36.08
CA ALA A 386 -9.01 38.89 -37.30
C ALA A 386 -9.63 38.26 -38.58
N LEU A 387 -9.87 36.96 -38.56
CA LEU A 387 -10.54 36.27 -39.69
C LEU A 387 -11.99 36.76 -39.87
N ALA A 388 -12.73 36.97 -38.79
CA ALA A 388 -14.09 37.49 -38.83
C ALA A 388 -14.11 38.90 -39.41
N ILE A 389 -13.19 39.79 -39.01
CA ILE A 389 -13.05 41.16 -39.55
C ILE A 389 -12.67 41.12 -41.02
N LEU A 390 -11.70 40.30 -41.43
CA LEU A 390 -11.33 40.14 -42.83
C LEU A 390 -12.48 39.61 -43.67
N SER A 391 -13.22 38.63 -43.17
CA SER A 391 -14.42 38.11 -43.86
C SER A 391 -15.51 39.16 -43.97
N PHE A 392 -15.73 39.99 -42.96
CA PHE A 392 -16.69 41.09 -42.97
C PHE A 392 -16.28 42.17 -43.99
N ILE A 393 -15.00 42.55 -44.03
CA ILE A 393 -14.46 43.50 -45.03
C ILE A 393 -14.65 42.94 -46.43
N GLY A 394 -14.27 41.69 -46.68
CA GLY A 394 -14.46 41.03 -47.96
C GLY A 394 -15.93 40.97 -48.38
N PHE A 395 -16.82 40.58 -47.49
CA PHE A 395 -18.26 40.55 -47.74
C PHE A 395 -18.80 41.95 -48.05
N SER A 396 -18.41 42.98 -47.29
CA SER A 396 -18.81 44.37 -47.51
C SER A 396 -18.32 44.87 -48.86
N ALA A 397 -17.11 44.54 -49.29
CA ALA A 397 -16.58 44.90 -50.63
C ALA A 397 -17.36 44.21 -51.73
N VAL A 398 -17.74 42.93 -51.57
CA VAL A 398 -18.55 42.19 -52.55
C VAL A 398 -19.95 42.79 -52.66
N VAL A 399 -20.61 43.05 -51.51
CA VAL A 399 -21.94 43.66 -51.47
C VAL A 399 -21.91 45.10 -52.10
N GLY A 400 -20.90 45.87 -51.70
CA GLY A 400 -20.70 47.19 -52.26
C GLY A 400 -20.49 47.21 -53.82
N SER A 401 -19.71 46.24 -54.31
CA SER A 401 -19.49 46.05 -55.77
C SER A 401 -20.75 45.56 -56.43
N ALA A 402 -21.46 44.61 -55.92
CA ALA A 402 -22.75 44.13 -56.43
C ALA A 402 -23.80 45.22 -56.44
N TYR A 403 -23.85 46.06 -55.38
CA TYR A 403 -24.75 47.21 -55.37
C TYR A 403 -24.41 48.22 -56.43
N LYS A 404 -23.15 48.55 -56.69
CA LYS A 404 -22.72 49.43 -57.78
C LYS A 404 -23.11 48.87 -59.16
N VAL A 405 -22.87 47.58 -59.40
CA VAL A 405 -23.27 46.91 -60.64
C VAL A 405 -24.80 46.92 -60.82
N PHE A 406 -25.52 46.61 -59.75
CA PHE A 406 -27.00 46.62 -59.78
C PHE A 406 -27.53 48.02 -60.06
N ARG A 407 -26.98 49.04 -59.41
CA ARG A 407 -27.37 50.43 -59.63
C ARG A 407 -27.11 50.85 -61.08
N ALA A 408 -25.91 50.54 -61.60
CA ALA A 408 -25.54 50.84 -62.97
C ALA A 408 -26.43 50.12 -64.01
N SER A 409 -26.78 48.86 -63.78
CA SER A 409 -27.67 48.07 -64.64
C SER A 409 -29.09 48.59 -64.57
N ARG A 410 -29.59 49.05 -63.45
CA ARG A 410 -30.93 49.64 -63.26
C ARG A 410 -31.01 50.97 -63.97
N GLU A 411 -29.95 51.78 -63.92
CA GLU A 411 -29.84 53.03 -64.60
C GLU A 411 -29.77 52.84 -66.14
N LYS A 412 -28.94 51.91 -66.60
CA LYS A 412 -28.88 51.53 -68.03
C LYS A 412 -30.24 51.09 -68.59
N ARG A 413 -31.00 50.26 -67.85
CA ARG A 413 -32.37 49.79 -68.19
C ARG A 413 -33.33 50.98 -68.30
N ARG A 414 -33.27 51.95 -67.38
CA ARG A 414 -34.08 53.18 -67.47
C ARG A 414 -33.82 53.99 -68.73
N TRP A 415 -32.54 54.20 -69.06
CA TRP A 415 -32.16 54.90 -70.26
C TRP A 415 -32.56 54.15 -71.56
N THR A 416 -32.51 52.87 -71.56
CA THR A 416 -32.95 52.03 -72.68
C THR A 416 -34.47 52.15 -72.88
N ALA A 417 -35.22 52.16 -71.82
CA ALA A 417 -36.68 52.29 -71.85
C ALA A 417 -37.13 53.69 -72.42
N ILE A 418 -36.44 54.75 -71.98
CA ILE A 418 -36.68 56.09 -72.52
C ILE A 418 -36.41 56.16 -74.05
N GLY A 419 -35.29 55.52 -74.48
CA GLY A 419 -34.89 55.47 -75.85
C GLY A 419 -35.82 54.64 -76.75
N LEU A 420 -36.41 53.59 -76.22
CA LEU A 420 -37.35 52.73 -76.97
C LEU A 420 -38.74 53.36 -77.13
N ASN A 421 -39.24 54.12 -76.11
CA ASN A 421 -40.60 54.66 -76.12
C ASN A 421 -40.67 56.08 -76.76
N GLN A 422 -39.57 56.75 -77.10
CA GLN A 422 -39.51 58.11 -77.56
C GLN A 422 -40.36 59.09 -76.77
N ASP A 423 -40.42 58.86 -75.42
CA ASP A 423 -41.33 59.55 -74.51
C ASP A 423 -40.64 60.82 -73.94
N ALA A 424 -40.94 61.94 -74.55
CA ALA A 424 -40.46 63.25 -74.09
C ALA A 424 -40.90 63.60 -72.67
N ARG A 425 -42.07 63.14 -72.26
CA ARG A 425 -42.61 63.45 -70.95
C ARG A 425 -41.82 62.72 -69.86
N THR A 426 -41.40 61.48 -70.08
CA THR A 426 -40.57 60.70 -69.11
C THR A 426 -39.18 61.34 -68.95
N LEU A 427 -38.58 61.86 -70.05
CA LEU A 427 -37.30 62.57 -69.98
C LEU A 427 -37.42 63.85 -69.16
N GLU A 428 -38.50 64.62 -69.38
CA GLU A 428 -38.82 65.88 -68.72
C GLU A 428 -39.03 65.62 -67.17
N ALA A 429 -39.80 64.60 -66.85
CA ALA A 429 -40.01 64.18 -65.40
C ALA A 429 -38.70 63.78 -64.72
N LEU A 430 -37.81 63.03 -65.37
CA LEU A 430 -36.50 62.66 -64.81
C LEU A 430 -35.60 63.89 -64.64
N TRP A 431 -35.62 64.83 -65.59
CA TRP A 431 -34.86 66.05 -65.41
C TRP A 431 -35.39 66.93 -64.31
N ALA A 432 -36.71 67.03 -64.15
CA ALA A 432 -37.34 67.81 -63.12
C ALA A 432 -36.97 67.22 -61.72
N MET A 433 -37.03 65.89 -61.54
CA MET A 433 -36.59 65.21 -60.27
C MET A 433 -35.08 65.43 -60.01
N ALA A 434 -34.25 65.36 -61.05
CA ALA A 434 -32.80 65.60 -60.92
C ALA A 434 -32.49 67.08 -60.57
N ARG A 435 -33.25 68.02 -61.07
CA ARG A 435 -33.13 69.45 -60.75
C ARG A 435 -33.47 69.73 -59.29
N ILE A 436 -34.57 69.10 -58.78
CA ILE A 436 -34.99 69.21 -57.37
C ILE A 436 -33.90 68.56 -56.46
N GLY A 437 -33.43 67.35 -56.81
CA GLY A 437 -32.46 66.64 -56.03
C GLY A 437 -31.06 67.25 -56.03
N SER A 438 -30.68 68.02 -57.03
CA SER A 438 -29.39 68.71 -57.14
C SER A 438 -29.33 70.08 -56.47
N GLN A 439 -30.47 70.60 -56.04
CA GLN A 439 -30.60 71.97 -55.53
C GLN A 439 -30.02 73.09 -56.46
N ASN A 440 -29.84 72.78 -57.70
CA ASN A 440 -29.24 73.71 -58.68
C ASN A 440 -30.34 74.17 -59.70
N PRO A 441 -30.92 75.37 -59.51
CA PRO A 441 -31.99 75.87 -60.35
C PRO A 441 -31.50 76.20 -61.79
N ALA A 442 -30.19 76.35 -62.01
CA ALA A 442 -29.60 76.65 -63.32
C ALA A 442 -29.27 75.37 -64.15
N LEU A 443 -29.60 74.18 -63.64
CA LEU A 443 -29.32 72.94 -64.37
C LEU A 443 -30.24 72.79 -65.57
N THR A 444 -29.68 73.07 -66.81
CA THR A 444 -30.41 72.87 -68.03
C THR A 444 -30.53 71.38 -68.39
N LEU A 445 -31.55 71.07 -69.25
CA LEU A 445 -31.75 69.68 -69.69
C LEU A 445 -30.47 69.10 -70.38
N ARG A 446 -29.83 69.96 -71.26
CA ARG A 446 -28.59 69.56 -71.91
C ARG A 446 -27.41 69.40 -71.00
N MET A 447 -27.24 70.23 -69.95
CA MET A 447 -26.17 70.08 -68.95
C MET A 447 -26.38 68.85 -68.10
N TRP A 448 -27.61 68.53 -67.76
CA TRP A 448 -27.95 67.32 -67.05
C TRP A 448 -27.68 66.06 -67.87
N LEU A 449 -28.15 66.07 -69.18
CA LEU A 449 -27.93 64.94 -70.07
C LEU A 449 -26.44 64.71 -70.38
N ALA A 450 -25.63 65.77 -70.54
CA ALA A 450 -24.19 65.67 -70.78
C ALA A 450 -23.45 64.99 -69.60
N ARG A 451 -23.99 65.02 -68.38
CA ARG A 451 -23.44 64.36 -67.19
C ARG A 451 -23.85 62.89 -67.08
N GLN A 452 -24.75 62.43 -67.95
CA GLN A 452 -25.22 61.04 -67.87
C GLN A 452 -24.38 60.16 -68.82
N ALA A 453 -23.69 59.17 -68.21
CA ALA A 453 -22.75 58.29 -68.94
C ALA A 453 -23.43 57.41 -70.01
N HIS A 454 -24.74 57.33 -70.04
CA HIS A 454 -25.49 56.42 -70.90
C HIS A 454 -26.38 57.19 -71.88
N ALA A 455 -26.19 58.48 -72.02
CA ALA A 455 -26.92 59.29 -73.04
C ALA A 455 -26.48 58.92 -74.47
N GLN A 456 -27.38 58.39 -75.25
CA GLN A 456 -27.16 58.05 -76.66
C GLN A 456 -27.56 59.20 -77.55
N GLN A 457 -27.00 59.28 -78.77
CA GLN A 457 -27.36 60.29 -79.74
C GLN A 457 -28.89 60.41 -80.01
N ARG A 458 -29.64 59.34 -79.87
CA ARG A 458 -31.10 59.34 -79.98
C ARG A 458 -31.78 60.28 -79.00
N HIS A 459 -31.22 60.45 -77.78
CA HIS A 459 -31.78 61.32 -76.77
C HIS A 459 -31.61 62.83 -77.14
N VAL A 460 -30.68 63.15 -77.99
CA VAL A 460 -30.48 64.53 -78.45
C VAL A 460 -31.72 65.08 -79.18
N LYS A 461 -32.36 64.29 -80.05
CA LYS A 461 -33.61 64.64 -80.68
C LYS A 461 -34.78 64.83 -79.73
N LEU A 462 -34.86 63.96 -78.72
CA LEU A 462 -35.85 64.10 -77.65
C LEU A 462 -35.66 65.37 -76.83
N VAL A 463 -34.42 65.71 -76.57
CA VAL A 463 -34.06 66.95 -75.85
C VAL A 463 -34.51 68.20 -76.67
N GLU A 464 -34.25 68.19 -77.95
CA GLU A 464 -34.75 69.27 -78.80
C GLU A 464 -36.25 69.40 -78.84
N GLU A 465 -36.97 68.28 -78.80
CA GLU A 465 -38.41 68.24 -78.73
C GLU A 465 -38.93 68.79 -77.38
N VAL A 466 -38.28 68.36 -76.21
CA VAL A 466 -38.63 68.86 -74.90
C VAL A 466 -38.26 70.35 -74.77
N GLU A 467 -37.12 70.80 -75.25
CA GLU A 467 -36.74 72.19 -75.18
C GLU A 467 -37.69 73.05 -76.02
N ARG A 468 -38.14 72.57 -77.21
CA ARG A 468 -39.13 73.26 -78.01
C ARG A 468 -40.47 73.42 -77.28
N ARG A 469 -40.91 72.43 -76.58
CA ARG A 469 -42.14 72.48 -75.70
C ARG A 469 -41.98 73.41 -74.51
N LEU A 470 -40.80 73.42 -73.86
CA LEU A 470 -40.56 74.22 -72.67
C LEU A 470 -40.25 75.68 -72.93
N TYR A 471 -39.58 75.96 -74.04
CA TYR A 471 -39.06 77.30 -74.37
C TYR A 471 -39.47 77.81 -75.74
N GLY A 472 -40.21 77.04 -76.53
CA GLY A 472 -40.67 77.46 -77.88
C GLY A 472 -41.81 78.52 -77.77
N PRO A 473 -42.15 79.16 -78.91
CA PRO A 473 -43.17 80.24 -78.94
C PRO A 473 -44.59 79.79 -78.52
N GLU A 474 -44.83 78.48 -78.48
CA GLU A 474 -46.09 77.86 -78.03
C GLU A 474 -46.03 77.39 -76.56
N ALA A 475 -45.01 77.75 -75.82
CA ALA A 475 -44.92 77.32 -74.39
C ALA A 475 -46.09 77.97 -73.57
N PRO A 476 -46.81 77.17 -72.82
CA PRO A 476 -47.89 77.67 -71.95
C PRO A 476 -47.32 78.72 -70.99
N ARG A 477 -47.83 79.97 -71.06
CA ARG A 477 -47.45 81.05 -70.16
C ARG A 477 -47.78 80.61 -68.73
N ASN A 478 -46.75 80.59 -67.86
CA ASN A 478 -46.86 80.21 -66.47
C ASN A 478 -47.80 81.20 -65.74
N PRO A 479 -48.90 80.75 -65.12
CA PRO A 479 -49.89 81.63 -64.53
C PRO A 479 -49.50 82.13 -63.10
N SER A 480 -48.24 81.99 -62.70
CA SER A 480 -47.78 82.38 -61.34
C SER A 480 -46.84 83.58 -61.33
N LYS A 481 -47.30 84.70 -62.02
CA LYS A 481 -46.79 86.04 -61.77
C LYS A 481 -47.96 87.03 -61.91
N GLU A 482 -48.79 87.05 -60.92
CA GLU A 482 -49.45 88.17 -60.41
C GLU A 482 -49.40 88.14 -58.87
#